data_b9cbac21e61f97b3f86353b40db8e365
#
_entry.id   b9cbac21e61f97b3f86353b40db8e365
#
_cell.length_a   1.000
_cell.length_b   1.000
_cell.length_c   1.000
_cell.angle_alpha   90.00
_cell.angle_beta   90.00
_cell.angle_gamma   90.00
#
_symmetry.space_group_name_H-M   'P 1'
#
loop_
_entity.id
_entity.type
_entity.pdbx_description
1 polymer ?
#
loop_
_entity_poly.entity_id
_entity_poly.type
_entity_poly.pdbx_seq_one_letter_code
_entity_poly.pdbx_strand_id
1 'polypeptide(L)'
;MAWLCFGPLAVARWWLCVPIVGFIAVLIYHQRIRGLRTRAQRAVQYYRAGLERINDQWSGKGNPGTRFQTQHHVYGDDLDLFGTDSLYELLCAARTQMGENILARWLLAPADIDAIRDRHASIADLRNRFAFRESLAIAGESVKIDLHPEMLHAWAQAPNRLHHPWIRWGAALITGLAVATIAVWAVWGVLFPLLAVIMIELALGYFLREPIRAAITAVESAFEDLTGLSVLLNRIEAERFDAAPLHALQLKLSSHSLGASAAISKLATIVNFVEARRNPILAPFMLLLMYPLQTALAAERWRGAHGTVIHSWLEVLGEFEALVSLAQYAYEQFEDPFPQFLEGPPAFKALSLGHPLIPAAVRVCNDVDISAATRVLLVSGSNMSGKST
;
A
#
# COMPACT_ATOMS: atom_id res chain seq x y z
N MET A 1 -34.15 8.13 31.53
CA MET A 1 -33.60 6.86 30.99
C MET A 1 -33.70 5.72 31.99
N ALA A 2 -33.19 5.82 33.24
CA ALA A 2 -33.29 4.75 34.25
C ALA A 2 -34.72 4.31 34.59
N TRP A 3 -35.70 5.23 34.60
CA TRP A 3 -37.09 4.94 34.92
C TRP A 3 -37.83 4.07 33.88
N LEU A 4 -37.41 4.15 32.61
CA LEU A 4 -37.95 3.32 31.52
C LEU A 4 -37.42 1.86 31.56
N CYS A 5 -36.33 1.58 32.27
CA CYS A 5 -35.80 0.24 32.40
C CYS A 5 -36.44 -0.58 33.52
N PHE A 6 -37.06 0.06 34.54
CA PHE A 6 -37.55 -0.58 35.77
C PHE A 6 -39.05 -0.34 36.04
N GLY A 7 -39.78 0.32 35.15
CA GLY A 7 -41.22 0.60 35.30
C GLY A 7 -42.09 -0.61 34.96
N PRO A 8 -43.38 -0.62 35.44
CA PRO A 8 -44.29 -1.78 35.33
C PRO A 8 -44.79 -2.11 33.93
N LEU A 9 -44.34 -1.42 32.91
CA LEU A 9 -44.77 -1.61 31.52
C LEU A 9 -43.71 -2.40 30.73
N ALA A 10 -43.81 -3.73 30.74
CA ALA A 10 -43.01 -4.64 29.94
C ALA A 10 -43.02 -4.33 28.43
N VAL A 11 -44.00 -3.55 27.95
CA VAL A 11 -44.11 -3.05 26.57
C VAL A 11 -43.06 -2.02 26.22
N ALA A 12 -42.49 -1.30 27.21
CA ALA A 12 -41.59 -0.17 26.99
C ALA A 12 -40.15 -0.58 26.58
N ARG A 13 -39.71 -1.81 26.84
CA ARG A 13 -38.31 -2.20 26.56
C ARG A 13 -37.98 -2.24 25.07
N TRP A 14 -38.91 -2.66 24.23
CA TRP A 14 -38.71 -2.73 22.78
C TRP A 14 -38.63 -1.34 22.12
N TRP A 15 -39.22 -0.31 22.70
CA TRP A 15 -39.16 1.06 22.18
C TRP A 15 -37.75 1.66 22.28
N LEU A 16 -36.91 1.18 23.18
CA LEU A 16 -35.51 1.59 23.26
C LEU A 16 -34.67 1.09 22.06
N CYS A 17 -35.07 0.00 21.43
CA CYS A 17 -34.40 -0.50 20.25
C CYS A 17 -34.58 0.40 19.02
N VAL A 18 -35.71 1.11 18.92
CA VAL A 18 -36.00 1.98 17.76
C VAL A 18 -35.02 3.14 17.62
N PRO A 19 -34.75 3.96 18.66
CA PRO A 19 -33.75 5.03 18.56
C PRO A 19 -32.32 4.48 18.39
N ILE A 20 -32.00 3.33 18.98
CA ILE A 20 -30.68 2.70 18.80
C ILE A 20 -30.50 2.25 17.35
N VAL A 21 -31.49 1.55 16.78
CA VAL A 21 -31.44 1.12 15.37
C VAL A 21 -31.38 2.34 14.44
N GLY A 22 -32.20 3.36 14.70
CA GLY A 22 -32.19 4.62 13.97
C GLY A 22 -30.83 5.30 14.02
N PHE A 23 -30.21 5.38 15.21
CA PHE A 23 -28.88 5.96 15.38
C PHE A 23 -27.82 5.16 14.63
N ILE A 24 -27.84 3.83 14.71
CA ILE A 24 -26.92 2.95 13.96
C ILE A 24 -27.10 3.14 12.45
N ALA A 25 -28.34 3.20 11.97
CA ALA A 25 -28.63 3.44 10.56
C ALA A 25 -28.09 4.79 10.07
N VAL A 26 -28.27 5.85 10.87
CA VAL A 26 -27.71 7.18 10.58
C VAL A 26 -26.18 7.15 10.59
N LEU A 27 -25.56 6.47 11.54
CA LEU A 27 -24.10 6.31 11.59
C LEU A 27 -23.56 5.61 10.35
N ILE A 28 -24.16 4.48 9.95
CA ILE A 28 -23.78 3.73 8.75
C ILE A 28 -23.94 4.60 7.50
N TYR A 29 -25.08 5.30 7.38
CA TYR A 29 -25.35 6.20 6.27
C TYR A 29 -24.33 7.35 6.21
N HIS A 30 -24.04 7.97 7.35
CA HIS A 30 -23.05 9.04 7.46
C HIS A 30 -21.63 8.58 7.07
N GLN A 31 -21.21 7.40 7.55
CA GLN A 31 -19.92 6.81 7.17
C GLN A 31 -19.85 6.53 5.66
N ARG A 32 -20.95 6.03 5.07
CA ARG A 32 -21.04 5.79 3.63
C ARG A 32 -20.88 7.08 2.82
N ILE A 33 -21.60 8.15 3.22
CA ILE A 33 -21.49 9.45 2.54
C ILE A 33 -20.09 10.03 2.69
N ARG A 34 -19.48 9.95 3.88
CA ARG A 34 -18.09 10.39 4.08
C ARG A 34 -17.14 9.66 3.15
N GLY A 35 -17.26 8.33 3.03
CA GLY A 35 -16.44 7.52 2.13
C GLY A 35 -16.59 7.94 0.66
N LEU A 36 -17.83 8.16 0.20
CA LEU A 36 -18.10 8.63 -1.16
C LEU A 36 -17.52 10.04 -1.41
N ARG A 37 -17.68 10.96 -0.45
CA ARG A 37 -17.11 12.31 -0.53
C ARG A 37 -15.59 12.28 -0.61
N THR A 38 -14.92 11.51 0.26
CA THR A 38 -13.45 11.38 0.26
C THR A 38 -12.97 10.81 -1.06
N ARG A 39 -13.64 9.77 -1.58
CA ARG A 39 -13.31 9.19 -2.88
C ARG A 39 -13.45 10.20 -4.01
N ALA A 40 -14.55 10.96 -4.05
CA ALA A 40 -14.76 12.00 -5.05
C ALA A 40 -13.70 13.12 -4.95
N GLN A 41 -13.35 13.55 -3.74
CA GLN A 41 -12.30 14.56 -3.54
C GLN A 41 -10.93 14.07 -4.04
N ARG A 42 -10.55 12.82 -3.78
CA ARG A 42 -9.31 12.22 -4.28
C ARG A 42 -9.31 12.12 -5.81
N ALA A 43 -10.44 11.73 -6.42
CA ALA A 43 -10.58 11.72 -7.87
C ALA A 43 -10.37 13.12 -8.48
N VAL A 44 -10.97 14.15 -7.87
CA VAL A 44 -10.77 15.55 -8.31
C VAL A 44 -9.30 15.95 -8.21
N GLN A 45 -8.60 15.59 -7.12
CA GLN A 45 -7.17 15.88 -6.97
C GLN A 45 -6.32 15.16 -8.01
N TYR A 46 -6.63 13.89 -8.30
CA TYR A 46 -5.95 13.11 -9.34
C TYR A 46 -6.05 13.79 -10.72
N TYR A 47 -7.25 14.15 -11.14
CA TYR A 47 -7.44 14.82 -12.44
C TYR A 47 -6.90 16.25 -12.46
N ARG A 48 -6.97 16.98 -11.35
CA ARG A 48 -6.36 18.32 -11.24
C ARG A 48 -4.85 18.26 -11.41
N ALA A 49 -4.18 17.31 -10.76
CA ALA A 49 -2.74 17.13 -10.92
C ALA A 49 -2.36 16.76 -12.36
N GLY A 50 -3.17 15.97 -13.07
CA GLY A 50 -2.99 15.70 -14.50
C GLY A 50 -3.13 16.96 -15.36
N LEU A 51 -4.15 17.78 -15.11
CA LEU A 51 -4.33 19.07 -15.82
C LEU A 51 -3.19 20.03 -15.54
N GLU A 52 -2.67 20.08 -14.34
CA GLU A 52 -1.52 20.91 -13.98
C GLU A 52 -0.27 20.48 -14.74
N ARG A 53 -0.03 19.17 -14.97
CA ARG A 53 1.07 18.67 -15.80
C ARG A 53 0.89 19.03 -17.28
N ILE A 54 -0.31 18.86 -17.82
CA ILE A 54 -0.62 19.23 -19.22
C ILE A 54 -0.44 20.74 -19.45
N ASN A 55 -0.73 21.56 -18.44
CA ASN A 55 -0.61 23.02 -18.54
C ASN A 55 0.76 23.56 -18.06
N ASP A 56 1.76 22.72 -17.89
CA ASP A 56 3.10 23.09 -17.39
C ASP A 56 3.08 23.82 -16.01
N GLN A 57 2.10 23.48 -15.14
CA GLN A 57 1.92 24.08 -13.81
C GLN A 57 2.21 23.10 -12.66
N TRP A 58 2.95 22.05 -12.92
CA TRP A 58 3.22 20.95 -12.01
C TRP A 58 4.36 21.21 -11.02
N SER A 59 5.30 22.07 -11.39
CA SER A 59 6.51 22.40 -10.63
C SER A 59 6.19 22.77 -9.17
N GLY A 60 6.92 22.19 -8.23
CA GLY A 60 6.77 22.40 -6.79
C GLY A 60 5.52 21.79 -6.15
N LYS A 61 4.71 21.01 -6.90
CA LYS A 61 3.46 20.42 -6.40
C LYS A 61 3.52 18.90 -6.22
N GLY A 62 4.51 18.25 -6.84
CA GLY A 62 4.71 16.81 -6.79
C GLY A 62 5.65 16.36 -5.68
N ASN A 63 6.03 15.10 -5.73
CA ASN A 63 7.08 14.56 -4.87
C ASN A 63 8.45 14.82 -5.53
N PRO A 64 9.31 15.66 -4.96
CA PRO A 64 10.60 16.00 -5.57
C PRO A 64 11.63 14.86 -5.52
N GLY A 65 11.37 13.78 -4.80
CA GLY A 65 12.28 12.65 -4.71
C GLY A 65 13.64 12.95 -4.07
N THR A 66 13.76 14.00 -3.25
CA THR A 66 15.04 14.47 -2.67
C THR A 66 15.77 13.39 -1.89
N ARG A 67 15.05 12.42 -1.32
CA ARG A 67 15.63 11.27 -0.60
C ARG A 67 16.46 10.35 -1.50
N PHE A 68 16.30 10.44 -2.82
CA PHE A 68 17.01 9.63 -3.81
C PHE A 68 18.21 10.35 -4.42
N GLN A 69 18.41 11.63 -4.11
CA GLN A 69 19.59 12.34 -4.54
C GLN A 69 20.85 11.68 -3.99
N THR A 70 21.74 11.28 -4.88
CA THR A 70 23.00 10.65 -4.54
C THR A 70 24.13 11.58 -5.00
N GLN A 71 24.99 11.99 -4.08
CA GLN A 71 26.19 12.75 -4.45
C GLN A 71 27.04 11.91 -5.41
N HIS A 72 27.46 12.53 -6.53
CA HIS A 72 28.31 11.89 -7.55
C HIS A 72 27.67 10.82 -8.43
N HIS A 73 26.34 10.84 -8.64
CA HIS A 73 25.75 10.02 -9.68
C HIS A 73 26.16 10.51 -11.07
N VAL A 74 26.48 9.58 -11.99
CA VAL A 74 27.10 9.89 -13.30
C VAL A 74 26.31 10.89 -14.15
N TYR A 75 24.96 10.89 -14.05
CA TYR A 75 24.07 11.74 -14.84
C TYR A 75 22.89 12.32 -14.03
N GLY A 76 22.83 12.04 -12.74
CA GLY A 76 21.66 12.40 -11.92
C GLY A 76 21.42 13.90 -11.82
N ASP A 77 22.50 14.65 -11.63
CA ASP A 77 22.46 16.11 -11.54
C ASP A 77 22.37 16.75 -12.93
N ASP A 78 23.02 16.16 -13.96
CA ASP A 78 23.02 16.70 -15.34
C ASP A 78 21.64 16.57 -16.03
N LEU A 79 20.82 15.58 -15.61
CA LEU A 79 19.47 15.34 -16.14
C LEU A 79 18.38 15.86 -15.22
N ASP A 80 18.71 16.60 -14.17
CA ASP A 80 17.75 17.09 -13.16
C ASP A 80 16.79 15.98 -12.70
N LEU A 81 17.34 14.80 -12.33
CA LEU A 81 16.50 13.64 -12.00
C LEU A 81 15.68 13.85 -10.75
N PHE A 82 16.23 14.49 -9.69
CA PHE A 82 15.58 14.63 -8.39
C PHE A 82 15.70 16.07 -7.87
N GLY A 83 14.75 16.47 -7.07
CA GLY A 83 14.63 17.81 -6.53
C GLY A 83 13.37 18.51 -7.04
N THR A 84 13.21 19.78 -6.69
CA THR A 84 12.13 20.62 -7.23
C THR A 84 12.38 20.86 -8.71
N ASP A 85 11.33 20.86 -9.52
CA ASP A 85 11.40 21.01 -10.99
C ASP A 85 12.10 19.86 -11.72
N SER A 86 12.18 18.70 -11.10
CA SER A 86 12.92 17.54 -11.60
C SER A 86 12.07 16.60 -12.46
N LEU A 87 12.75 15.71 -13.17
CA LEU A 87 12.11 14.66 -13.96
C LEU A 87 11.30 13.69 -13.06
N TYR A 88 11.82 13.37 -11.89
CA TYR A 88 11.09 12.52 -10.94
C TYR A 88 9.80 13.19 -10.46
N GLU A 89 9.82 14.48 -10.14
CA GLU A 89 8.62 15.22 -9.74
C GLU A 89 7.55 15.23 -10.83
N LEU A 90 7.96 15.41 -12.10
CA LEU A 90 7.07 15.35 -13.26
C LEU A 90 6.43 13.97 -13.43
N LEU A 91 7.23 12.91 -13.29
CA LEU A 91 6.81 11.54 -13.60
C LEU A 91 6.08 10.84 -12.44
N CYS A 92 6.43 11.15 -11.18
CA CYS A 92 6.01 10.36 -10.04
C CYS A 92 4.53 10.55 -9.71
N ALA A 93 3.71 9.54 -10.03
CA ALA A 93 2.32 9.41 -9.60
C ALA A 93 2.14 8.30 -8.55
N ALA A 94 3.23 7.63 -8.14
CA ALA A 94 3.22 6.60 -7.11
C ALA A 94 2.70 7.14 -5.77
N ARG A 95 1.99 6.30 -5.04
CA ARG A 95 1.39 6.64 -3.74
C ARG A 95 2.03 5.88 -2.59
N THR A 96 2.74 4.80 -2.87
CA THR A 96 3.48 4.03 -1.87
C THR A 96 4.98 4.24 -2.02
N GLN A 97 5.70 4.07 -0.91
CA GLN A 97 7.17 4.12 -0.94
C GLN A 97 7.79 3.07 -1.88
N MET A 98 7.11 1.93 -2.08
CA MET A 98 7.55 0.89 -3.00
C MET A 98 7.56 1.40 -4.44
N GLY A 99 6.47 2.02 -4.89
CA GLY A 99 6.38 2.61 -6.22
C GLY A 99 7.39 3.73 -6.44
N GLU A 100 7.53 4.59 -5.44
CA GLU A 100 8.52 5.66 -5.44
C GLU A 100 9.96 5.12 -5.57
N ASN A 101 10.31 4.10 -4.78
CA ASN A 101 11.64 3.47 -4.81
C ASN A 101 11.93 2.79 -6.15
N ILE A 102 10.94 2.12 -6.75
CA ILE A 102 11.10 1.45 -8.04
C ILE A 102 11.26 2.46 -9.16
N LEU A 103 10.44 3.51 -9.21
CA LEU A 103 10.57 4.56 -10.21
C LEU A 103 11.94 5.25 -10.11
N ALA A 104 12.38 5.61 -8.90
CA ALA A 104 13.70 6.18 -8.67
C ALA A 104 14.84 5.25 -9.12
N ARG A 105 14.75 3.96 -8.79
CA ARG A 105 15.72 2.95 -9.23
C ARG A 105 15.79 2.84 -10.76
N TRP A 106 14.65 2.94 -11.45
CA TRP A 106 14.62 2.90 -12.91
C TRP A 106 15.24 4.15 -13.55
N LEU A 107 15.15 5.30 -12.92
CA LEU A 107 15.79 6.53 -13.38
C LEU A 107 17.31 6.53 -13.10
N LEU A 108 17.74 5.87 -12.02
CA LEU A 108 19.15 5.84 -11.60
C LEU A 108 19.98 4.74 -12.29
N ALA A 109 19.37 3.76 -12.92
CA ALA A 109 20.11 2.64 -13.49
C ALA A 109 19.62 2.29 -14.89
N PRO A 110 20.53 1.98 -15.83
CA PRO A 110 20.16 1.44 -17.12
C PRO A 110 19.50 0.07 -16.96
N ALA A 111 18.70 -0.32 -17.94
CA ALA A 111 18.05 -1.62 -18.01
C ALA A 111 18.39 -2.31 -19.32
N ASP A 112 18.26 -3.64 -19.33
CA ASP A 112 18.39 -4.43 -20.56
C ASP A 112 17.29 -4.08 -21.57
N ILE A 113 17.57 -4.21 -22.85
CA ILE A 113 16.65 -3.84 -23.94
C ILE A 113 15.34 -4.59 -23.82
N ASP A 114 15.35 -5.86 -23.46
CA ASP A 114 14.14 -6.65 -23.29
C ASP A 114 13.28 -6.16 -22.12
N ALA A 115 13.90 -5.80 -21.00
CA ALA A 115 13.20 -5.18 -19.87
C ALA A 115 12.59 -3.82 -20.25
N ILE A 116 13.25 -3.04 -21.11
CA ILE A 116 12.70 -1.78 -21.61
C ILE A 116 11.51 -2.03 -22.53
N ARG A 117 11.60 -3.00 -23.45
CA ARG A 117 10.50 -3.40 -24.33
C ARG A 117 9.28 -3.88 -23.55
N ASP A 118 9.50 -4.67 -22.48
CA ASP A 118 8.44 -5.12 -21.58
C ASP A 118 7.76 -3.95 -20.85
N ARG A 119 8.54 -2.96 -20.42
CA ARG A 119 8.01 -1.72 -19.83
C ARG A 119 7.22 -0.92 -20.87
N HIS A 120 7.71 -0.76 -22.10
CA HIS A 120 6.98 -0.07 -23.17
C HIS A 120 5.64 -0.75 -23.48
N ALA A 121 5.61 -2.09 -23.59
CA ALA A 121 4.38 -2.85 -23.80
C ALA A 121 3.39 -2.65 -22.63
N SER A 122 3.89 -2.68 -21.41
CA SER A 122 3.10 -2.46 -20.20
C SER A 122 2.54 -1.04 -20.12
N ILE A 123 3.35 -0.03 -20.42
CA ILE A 123 2.94 1.38 -20.44
C ILE A 123 1.88 1.61 -21.53
N ALA A 124 2.05 1.03 -22.73
CA ALA A 124 1.10 1.16 -23.82
C ALA A 124 -0.28 0.59 -23.47
N ASP A 125 -0.34 -0.55 -22.76
CA ASP A 125 -1.58 -1.14 -22.27
C ASP A 125 -2.20 -0.25 -21.15
N LEU A 126 -1.41 0.17 -20.17
CA LEU A 126 -1.89 0.98 -19.04
C LEU A 126 -2.29 2.41 -19.44
N ARG A 127 -1.74 2.94 -20.54
CA ARG A 127 -1.96 4.32 -21.02
C ARG A 127 -3.45 4.66 -21.15
N ASN A 128 -4.25 3.76 -21.68
CA ASN A 128 -5.67 3.98 -21.95
C ASN A 128 -6.59 3.46 -20.84
N ARG A 129 -6.06 2.85 -19.77
CA ARG A 129 -6.85 2.28 -18.66
C ARG A 129 -7.12 3.32 -17.56
N PHE A 130 -7.91 4.35 -17.89
CA PHE A 130 -8.22 5.46 -16.97
C PHE A 130 -8.83 4.99 -15.67
N ALA A 131 -9.86 4.15 -15.73
CA ALA A 131 -10.58 3.67 -14.55
C ALA A 131 -9.67 2.87 -13.62
N PHE A 132 -8.72 2.11 -14.16
CA PHE A 132 -7.73 1.39 -13.38
C PHE A 132 -6.76 2.36 -12.70
N ARG A 133 -6.13 3.28 -13.46
CA ARG A 133 -5.18 4.27 -12.93
C ARG A 133 -5.81 5.17 -11.88
N GLU A 134 -7.00 5.70 -12.13
CA GLU A 134 -7.77 6.48 -11.15
C GLU A 134 -8.03 5.66 -9.88
N SER A 135 -8.53 4.43 -10.01
CA SER A 135 -8.85 3.59 -8.85
C SER A 135 -7.63 3.23 -8.01
N LEU A 136 -6.47 3.00 -8.66
CA LEU A 136 -5.20 2.74 -7.98
C LEU A 136 -4.73 4.00 -7.23
N ALA A 137 -4.78 5.17 -7.87
CA ALA A 137 -4.40 6.44 -7.27
C ALA A 137 -5.28 6.79 -6.04
N ILE A 138 -6.61 6.61 -6.15
CA ILE A 138 -7.55 6.87 -5.04
C ILE A 138 -7.32 5.92 -3.87
N ALA A 139 -7.09 4.63 -4.14
CA ALA A 139 -6.79 3.64 -3.11
C ALA A 139 -5.42 3.89 -2.47
N GLY A 140 -4.41 4.23 -3.28
CA GLY A 140 -3.05 4.50 -2.80
C GLY A 140 -2.97 5.72 -1.87
N GLU A 141 -3.82 6.73 -2.06
CA GLU A 141 -3.87 7.90 -1.18
C GLU A 141 -4.24 7.55 0.27
N SER A 142 -4.94 6.44 0.51
CA SER A 142 -5.19 5.95 1.88
C SER A 142 -3.99 5.23 2.49
N VAL A 143 -3.08 4.72 1.67
CA VAL A 143 -1.91 3.93 2.10
C VAL A 143 -0.65 4.78 2.27
N LYS A 144 -0.69 6.06 1.83
CA LYS A 144 0.46 6.95 1.70
C LYS A 144 1.25 7.16 3.00
N ILE A 145 0.65 6.90 4.13
CA ILE A 145 1.15 7.50 5.36
C ILE A 145 2.24 6.68 6.04
N ASP A 146 2.24 5.34 6.08
CA ASP A 146 3.16 4.66 7.01
C ASP A 146 3.57 3.21 6.69
N LEU A 147 3.51 2.76 5.45
CA LEU A 147 4.08 1.45 5.10
C LEU A 147 5.60 1.55 4.99
N HIS A 148 6.29 1.14 6.04
CA HIS A 148 7.75 1.02 6.06
C HIS A 148 8.13 -0.40 5.56
N PRO A 149 8.56 -0.56 4.29
CA PRO A 149 8.85 -1.88 3.71
C PRO A 149 9.93 -2.63 4.48
N GLU A 150 10.88 -1.90 5.06
CA GLU A 150 11.98 -2.47 5.85
C GLU A 150 11.48 -3.09 7.17
N MET A 151 10.55 -2.42 7.86
CA MET A 151 9.96 -2.94 9.10
C MET A 151 9.12 -4.19 8.82
N LEU A 152 8.39 -4.19 7.71
CA LEU A 152 7.61 -5.32 7.26
C LEU A 152 8.50 -6.52 6.92
N HIS A 153 9.58 -6.27 6.21
CA HIS A 153 10.57 -7.30 5.87
C HIS A 153 11.24 -7.88 7.12
N ALA A 154 11.68 -7.01 8.04
CA ALA A 154 12.26 -7.41 9.32
C ALA A 154 11.28 -8.24 10.16
N TRP A 155 10.01 -7.83 10.20
CA TRP A 155 8.96 -8.62 10.88
C TRP A 155 8.73 -9.97 10.21
N ALA A 156 8.65 -10.01 8.88
CA ALA A 156 8.42 -11.24 8.13
C ALA A 156 9.52 -12.29 8.36
N GLN A 157 10.77 -11.84 8.53
CA GLN A 157 11.94 -12.70 8.78
C GLN A 157 12.21 -12.98 10.26
N ALA A 158 11.52 -12.31 11.19
CA ALA A 158 11.75 -12.50 12.61
C ALA A 158 11.48 -13.96 13.04
N PRO A 159 12.25 -14.53 13.99
CA PRO A 159 12.04 -15.89 14.45
C PRO A 159 10.68 -16.06 15.13
N ASN A 160 10.03 -17.20 14.88
CA ASN A 160 8.75 -17.52 15.52
C ASN A 160 8.95 -17.77 17.02
N ARG A 161 8.38 -16.90 17.85
CA ARG A 161 8.50 -16.96 19.32
C ARG A 161 7.43 -17.81 19.99
N LEU A 162 6.34 -18.10 19.28
CA LEU A 162 5.18 -18.88 19.77
C LEU A 162 5.04 -20.23 19.03
N HIS A 163 6.18 -20.82 18.61
CA HIS A 163 6.20 -22.02 17.78
C HIS A 163 5.78 -23.31 18.48
N HIS A 164 5.79 -23.34 19.82
CA HIS A 164 5.47 -24.58 20.55
C HIS A 164 4.01 -24.99 20.43
N PRO A 165 3.71 -26.21 19.96
CA PRO A 165 2.33 -26.66 19.74
C PRO A 165 1.51 -26.69 21.02
N TRP A 166 2.13 -26.92 22.19
CA TRP A 166 1.42 -26.94 23.47
C TRP A 166 0.79 -25.58 23.85
N ILE A 167 1.39 -24.44 23.43
CA ILE A 167 0.82 -23.10 23.67
C ILE A 167 -0.53 -22.99 22.98
N ARG A 168 -0.62 -23.49 21.76
CA ARG A 168 -1.84 -23.46 20.93
C ARG A 168 -2.95 -24.34 21.52
N TRP A 169 -2.61 -25.60 21.86
CA TRP A 169 -3.58 -26.50 22.45
C TRP A 169 -3.97 -26.07 23.86
N GLY A 170 -3.02 -25.56 24.66
CA GLY A 170 -3.26 -25.01 25.98
C GLY A 170 -4.20 -23.79 25.93
N ALA A 171 -3.98 -22.87 25.01
CA ALA A 171 -4.86 -21.72 24.81
C ALA A 171 -6.29 -22.14 24.42
N ALA A 172 -6.44 -23.09 23.50
CA ALA A 172 -7.75 -23.58 23.08
C ALA A 172 -8.48 -24.29 24.25
N LEU A 173 -7.77 -25.12 25.03
CA LEU A 173 -8.32 -25.81 26.18
C LEU A 173 -8.81 -24.82 27.26
N ILE A 174 -8.00 -23.83 27.59
CA ILE A 174 -8.34 -22.83 28.63
C ILE A 174 -9.51 -21.97 28.19
N THR A 175 -9.55 -21.53 26.92
CA THR A 175 -10.71 -20.80 26.37
C THR A 175 -11.98 -21.64 26.38
N GLY A 176 -11.90 -22.94 26.05
CA GLY A 176 -13.03 -23.87 26.15
C GLY A 176 -13.51 -24.04 27.60
N LEU A 177 -12.56 -24.12 28.54
CA LEU A 177 -12.85 -24.23 29.98
C LEU A 177 -13.50 -22.94 30.49
N ALA A 178 -13.06 -21.76 30.04
CA ALA A 178 -13.66 -20.47 30.38
C ALA A 178 -15.12 -20.40 29.94
N VAL A 179 -15.42 -20.79 28.69
CA VAL A 179 -16.80 -20.84 28.18
C VAL A 179 -17.65 -21.83 28.98
N ALA A 180 -17.12 -23.00 29.32
CA ALA A 180 -17.84 -24.02 30.11
C ALA A 180 -18.14 -23.50 31.53
N THR A 181 -17.18 -22.84 32.19
CA THR A 181 -17.37 -22.30 33.54
C THR A 181 -18.32 -21.09 33.57
N ILE A 182 -18.41 -20.28 32.49
CA ILE A 182 -19.45 -19.27 32.35
C ILE A 182 -20.85 -19.93 32.27
N ALA A 183 -21.00 -21.00 31.51
CA ALA A 183 -22.26 -21.73 31.42
C ALA A 183 -22.65 -22.37 32.79
N VAL A 184 -21.69 -22.93 33.51
CA VAL A 184 -21.91 -23.46 34.89
C VAL A 184 -22.36 -22.35 35.83
N TRP A 185 -21.71 -21.19 35.78
CA TRP A 185 -22.12 -20.04 36.58
C TRP A 185 -23.54 -19.54 36.24
N ALA A 186 -23.85 -19.45 34.94
CA ALA A 186 -25.17 -19.00 34.49
C ALA A 186 -26.30 -19.94 34.87
N VAL A 187 -26.07 -21.26 34.91
CA VAL A 187 -27.09 -22.28 35.22
C VAL A 187 -27.21 -22.57 36.72
N TRP A 188 -26.07 -22.73 37.40
CA TRP A 188 -26.02 -23.18 38.79
C TRP A 188 -25.58 -22.12 39.79
N GLY A 189 -25.19 -20.94 39.34
CA GLY A 189 -24.75 -19.84 40.21
C GLY A 189 -23.39 -20.07 40.87
N VAL A 190 -22.64 -21.11 40.52
CA VAL A 190 -21.36 -21.48 41.13
C VAL A 190 -20.23 -20.63 40.52
N LEU A 191 -19.68 -19.71 41.27
CA LEU A 191 -18.68 -18.73 40.79
C LEU A 191 -17.23 -19.28 40.88
N PHE A 192 -16.96 -20.21 41.82
CA PHE A 192 -15.60 -20.70 42.14
C PHE A 192 -14.84 -21.26 40.95
N PRO A 193 -15.42 -22.11 40.05
CA PRO A 193 -14.72 -22.61 38.87
C PRO A 193 -14.32 -21.49 37.89
N LEU A 194 -15.18 -20.49 37.72
CA LEU A 194 -14.91 -19.34 36.86
C LEU A 194 -13.72 -18.51 37.38
N LEU A 195 -13.67 -18.24 38.69
CA LEU A 195 -12.54 -17.52 39.31
C LEU A 195 -11.23 -18.31 39.17
N ALA A 196 -11.27 -19.64 39.32
CA ALA A 196 -10.09 -20.48 39.15
C ALA A 196 -9.52 -20.40 37.69
N VAL A 197 -10.40 -20.43 36.68
CA VAL A 197 -9.99 -20.29 35.27
C VAL A 197 -9.43 -18.90 35.01
N ILE A 198 -10.06 -17.83 35.49
CA ILE A 198 -9.53 -16.45 35.38
C ILE A 198 -8.13 -16.33 35.99
N MET A 199 -7.90 -16.94 37.15
CA MET A 199 -6.57 -16.92 37.77
C MET A 199 -5.51 -17.64 36.93
N ILE A 200 -5.88 -18.77 36.32
CA ILE A 200 -5.00 -19.51 35.39
C ILE A 200 -4.71 -18.66 34.13
N GLU A 201 -5.71 -18.00 33.56
CA GLU A 201 -5.55 -17.10 32.40
C GLU A 201 -4.64 -15.93 32.71
N LEU A 202 -4.81 -15.29 33.86
CA LEU A 202 -3.96 -14.20 34.31
C LEU A 202 -2.52 -14.65 34.51
N ALA A 203 -2.31 -15.80 35.15
CA ALA A 203 -0.97 -16.37 35.35
C ALA A 203 -0.31 -16.69 34.01
N LEU A 204 -1.00 -17.37 33.10
CA LEU A 204 -0.47 -17.69 31.78
C LEU A 204 -0.23 -16.43 30.93
N GLY A 205 -1.13 -15.47 30.97
CA GLY A 205 -0.97 -14.16 30.33
C GLY A 205 0.23 -13.39 30.86
N TYR A 206 0.50 -13.48 32.16
CA TYR A 206 1.69 -12.87 32.77
C TYR A 206 2.98 -13.56 32.32
N PHE A 207 3.03 -14.90 32.28
CA PHE A 207 4.21 -15.65 31.82
C PHE A 207 4.49 -15.46 30.34
N LEU A 208 3.45 -15.35 29.50
CA LEU A 208 3.56 -15.20 28.05
C LEU A 208 3.53 -13.73 27.60
N ARG A 209 3.50 -12.76 28.52
CA ARG A 209 3.34 -11.32 28.19
C ARG A 209 4.38 -10.79 27.20
N GLU A 210 5.65 -11.17 27.38
CA GLU A 210 6.74 -10.67 26.54
C GLU A 210 6.66 -11.20 25.10
N PRO A 211 6.53 -12.55 24.85
CA PRO A 211 6.38 -13.02 23.50
C PRO A 211 5.07 -12.56 22.82
N ILE A 212 3.97 -12.46 23.57
CA ILE A 212 2.70 -11.94 23.05
C ILE A 212 2.86 -10.47 22.65
N ARG A 213 3.42 -9.65 23.55
CA ARG A 213 3.64 -8.21 23.32
C ARG A 213 4.56 -7.99 22.12
N ALA A 214 5.68 -8.73 22.05
CA ALA A 214 6.61 -8.62 20.94
C ALA A 214 5.96 -8.99 19.59
N ALA A 215 5.13 -10.06 19.55
CA ALA A 215 4.43 -10.45 18.34
C ALA A 215 3.38 -9.40 17.91
N ILE A 216 2.62 -8.85 18.86
CA ILE A 216 1.56 -7.86 18.60
C ILE A 216 2.16 -6.50 18.20
N THR A 217 3.10 -5.96 18.98
CA THR A 217 3.69 -4.63 18.73
C THR A 217 4.41 -4.61 17.38
N ALA A 218 5.12 -5.69 17.04
CA ALA A 218 5.79 -5.79 15.75
C ALA A 218 4.80 -5.78 14.56
N VAL A 219 3.61 -6.35 14.74
CA VAL A 219 2.54 -6.31 13.74
C VAL A 219 1.87 -4.93 13.71
N GLU A 220 1.52 -4.35 14.86
CA GLU A 220 0.92 -3.01 14.94
C GLU A 220 1.82 -1.94 14.29
N SER A 221 3.12 -1.95 14.58
CA SER A 221 4.05 -0.96 14.05
C SER A 221 4.37 -1.14 12.57
N ALA A 222 4.22 -2.36 12.02
CA ALA A 222 4.50 -2.62 10.62
C ALA A 222 3.30 -2.30 9.70
N PHE A 223 2.08 -2.12 10.25
CA PHE A 223 0.87 -2.22 9.46
C PHE A 223 -0.25 -1.25 9.82
N GLU A 224 0.03 0.05 9.86
CA GLU A 224 -1.02 1.04 10.12
C GLU A 224 -2.12 1.06 9.03
N ASP A 225 -1.84 0.62 7.78
CA ASP A 225 -2.88 0.56 6.73
C ASP A 225 -2.86 -0.69 5.83
N LEU A 226 -2.97 -1.87 6.46
CA LEU A 226 -3.14 -3.13 5.72
C LEU A 226 -4.43 -3.19 4.89
N THR A 227 -5.46 -2.49 5.33
CA THR A 227 -6.74 -2.47 4.62
C THR A 227 -6.58 -1.80 3.27
N GLY A 228 -5.91 -0.65 3.24
CA GLY A 228 -5.60 0.04 1.99
C GLY A 228 -4.71 -0.79 1.07
N LEU A 229 -3.68 -1.44 1.61
CA LEU A 229 -2.82 -2.34 0.85
C LEU A 229 -3.61 -3.51 0.22
N SER A 230 -4.52 -4.12 0.98
CA SER A 230 -5.37 -5.20 0.45
C SER A 230 -6.26 -4.73 -0.70
N VAL A 231 -6.78 -3.49 -0.62
CA VAL A 231 -7.60 -2.88 -1.69
C VAL A 231 -6.76 -2.64 -2.95
N LEU A 232 -5.52 -2.12 -2.81
CA LEU A 232 -4.61 -1.92 -3.94
C LEU A 232 -4.30 -3.24 -4.65
N LEU A 233 -3.89 -4.26 -3.90
CA LEU A 233 -3.58 -5.58 -4.44
C LEU A 233 -4.80 -6.22 -5.11
N ASN A 234 -5.98 -6.13 -4.48
CA ASN A 234 -7.22 -6.65 -5.05
C ASN A 234 -7.56 -5.95 -6.38
N ARG A 235 -7.26 -4.65 -6.49
CA ARG A 235 -7.50 -3.91 -7.73
C ARG A 235 -6.61 -4.40 -8.86
N ILE A 236 -5.34 -4.72 -8.57
CA ILE A 236 -4.42 -5.30 -9.53
C ILE A 236 -4.85 -6.74 -9.89
N GLU A 237 -5.21 -7.57 -8.91
CA GLU A 237 -5.64 -8.95 -9.12
C GLU A 237 -6.92 -9.07 -9.95
N ALA A 238 -7.85 -8.13 -9.81
CA ALA A 238 -9.14 -8.13 -10.50
C ALA A 238 -9.09 -7.58 -11.93
N GLU A 239 -8.05 -6.85 -12.30
CA GLU A 239 -7.93 -6.24 -13.63
C GLU A 239 -7.50 -7.29 -14.66
N ARG A 240 -7.93 -7.09 -15.91
CA ARG A 240 -7.50 -7.91 -17.05
C ARG A 240 -6.56 -7.11 -17.92
N PHE A 241 -5.31 -7.53 -17.97
CA PHE A 241 -4.29 -6.89 -18.78
C PHE A 241 -4.11 -7.62 -20.11
N ASP A 242 -3.83 -6.86 -21.18
CA ASP A 242 -3.56 -7.40 -22.51
C ASP A 242 -2.05 -7.63 -22.71
N ALA A 243 -1.20 -6.82 -22.08
CA ALA A 243 0.24 -6.96 -22.15
C ALA A 243 0.75 -8.17 -21.34
N ALA A 244 1.49 -9.06 -21.98
CA ALA A 244 2.07 -10.26 -21.35
C ALA A 244 2.93 -9.95 -20.12
N PRO A 245 3.78 -8.90 -20.08
CA PRO A 245 4.56 -8.56 -18.90
C PRO A 245 3.68 -8.18 -17.69
N LEU A 246 2.57 -7.44 -17.89
CA LEU A 246 1.64 -7.11 -16.80
C LEU A 246 0.93 -8.35 -16.26
N HIS A 247 0.55 -9.26 -17.15
CA HIS A 247 -0.04 -10.52 -16.74
C HIS A 247 0.97 -11.38 -15.95
N ALA A 248 2.23 -11.41 -16.35
CA ALA A 248 3.30 -12.11 -15.62
C ALA A 248 3.51 -11.53 -14.22
N LEU A 249 3.47 -10.20 -14.07
CA LEU A 249 3.52 -9.53 -12.77
C LEU A 249 2.30 -9.89 -11.91
N GLN A 250 1.10 -9.86 -12.49
CA GLN A 250 -0.14 -10.22 -11.78
C GLN A 250 -0.12 -11.66 -11.27
N LEU A 251 0.42 -12.61 -12.05
CA LEU A 251 0.55 -14.00 -11.64
C LEU A 251 1.41 -14.19 -10.38
N LYS A 252 2.40 -13.32 -10.13
CA LYS A 252 3.20 -13.35 -8.90
C LYS A 252 2.36 -13.09 -7.64
N LEU A 253 1.26 -12.33 -7.76
CA LEU A 253 0.33 -12.09 -6.65
C LEU A 253 -0.53 -13.32 -6.31
N SER A 254 -0.83 -14.15 -7.31
CA SER A 254 -1.69 -15.35 -7.17
C SER A 254 -0.92 -16.65 -7.02
N SER A 255 0.41 -16.61 -6.86
CA SER A 255 1.30 -17.78 -6.81
C SER A 255 1.09 -18.72 -5.61
N HIS A 256 0.25 -18.35 -4.64
CA HIS A 256 -0.06 -19.12 -3.44
C HIS A 256 -1.56 -19.45 -3.37
N SER A 257 -1.93 -20.39 -2.50
CA SER A 257 -3.30 -20.89 -2.32
C SER A 257 -4.37 -19.82 -2.04
N LEU A 258 -3.94 -18.68 -1.55
CA LEU A 258 -4.74 -17.47 -1.36
C LEU A 258 -4.04 -16.33 -2.13
N GLY A 259 -4.79 -15.54 -2.91
CA GLY A 259 -4.27 -14.32 -3.53
C GLY A 259 -3.69 -13.35 -2.50
N ALA A 260 -2.76 -12.51 -2.93
CA ALA A 260 -2.08 -11.55 -2.05
C ALA A 260 -3.07 -10.64 -1.31
N SER A 261 -4.09 -10.12 -2.00
CA SER A 261 -5.12 -9.26 -1.41
C SER A 261 -5.89 -9.95 -0.28
N ALA A 262 -6.29 -11.21 -0.48
CA ALA A 262 -7.02 -11.99 0.52
C ALA A 262 -6.12 -12.31 1.73
N ALA A 263 -4.85 -12.63 1.51
CA ALA A 263 -3.89 -12.88 2.57
C ALA A 263 -3.64 -11.63 3.42
N ILE A 264 -3.43 -10.47 2.79
CA ILE A 264 -3.27 -9.18 3.48
C ILE A 264 -4.55 -8.76 4.21
N SER A 265 -5.74 -8.97 3.61
CA SER A 265 -7.02 -8.70 4.28
C SER A 265 -7.21 -9.53 5.56
N LYS A 266 -6.77 -10.80 5.56
CA LYS A 266 -6.76 -11.62 6.79
C LYS A 266 -5.84 -11.02 7.85
N LEU A 267 -4.65 -10.56 7.46
CA LEU A 267 -3.73 -9.93 8.40
C LEU A 267 -4.32 -8.62 8.95
N ALA A 268 -4.93 -7.78 8.08
CA ALA A 268 -5.63 -6.57 8.49
C ALA A 268 -6.73 -6.88 9.53
N THR A 269 -7.49 -7.96 9.31
CA THR A 269 -8.51 -8.41 10.26
C THR A 269 -7.90 -8.76 11.63
N ILE A 270 -6.76 -9.46 11.65
CA ILE A 270 -6.06 -9.81 12.90
C ILE A 270 -5.62 -8.54 13.63
N VAL A 271 -5.07 -7.54 12.93
CA VAL A 271 -4.62 -6.27 13.49
C VAL A 271 -5.78 -5.45 14.03
N ASN A 272 -6.87 -5.31 13.26
CA ASN A 272 -8.08 -4.61 13.69
C ASN A 272 -8.69 -5.22 14.96
N PHE A 273 -8.59 -6.52 15.10
CA PHE A 273 -8.98 -7.20 16.31
C PHE A 273 -8.07 -6.85 17.51
N VAL A 274 -6.78 -6.62 17.30
CA VAL A 274 -5.87 -6.15 18.36
C VAL A 274 -6.28 -4.76 18.85
N GLU A 275 -6.65 -3.86 17.95
CA GLU A 275 -7.12 -2.51 18.29
C GLU A 275 -8.44 -2.50 19.05
N ALA A 276 -9.36 -3.44 18.75
CA ALA A 276 -10.62 -3.58 19.48
C ALA A 276 -10.42 -3.79 21.00
N ARG A 277 -9.24 -4.27 21.43
CA ARG A 277 -8.84 -4.40 22.85
C ARG A 277 -8.83 -3.06 23.59
N ARG A 278 -8.64 -1.95 22.89
CA ARG A 278 -8.64 -0.60 23.47
C ARG A 278 -10.02 -0.14 23.92
N ASN A 279 -11.08 -0.87 23.54
CA ASN A 279 -12.44 -0.56 23.96
C ASN A 279 -12.67 -1.07 25.40
N PRO A 280 -12.89 -0.17 26.39
CA PRO A 280 -13.03 -0.54 27.80
C PRO A 280 -14.25 -1.43 28.09
N ILE A 281 -15.26 -1.42 27.23
CA ILE A 281 -16.47 -2.25 27.39
C ILE A 281 -16.17 -3.71 27.01
N LEU A 282 -15.32 -3.92 26.01
CA LEU A 282 -14.99 -5.26 25.50
C LEU A 282 -13.79 -5.88 26.21
N ALA A 283 -12.94 -5.07 26.85
CA ALA A 283 -11.70 -5.52 27.49
C ALA A 283 -11.87 -6.71 28.48
N PRO A 284 -12.87 -6.74 29.40
CA PRO A 284 -13.04 -7.87 30.32
C PRO A 284 -13.39 -9.19 29.59
N PHE A 285 -14.23 -9.12 28.54
CA PHE A 285 -14.58 -10.30 27.74
C PHE A 285 -13.40 -10.81 26.92
N MET A 286 -12.57 -9.90 26.41
CA MET A 286 -11.38 -10.23 25.65
C MET A 286 -10.29 -10.86 26.51
N LEU A 287 -10.19 -10.44 27.78
CA LEU A 287 -9.28 -11.08 28.73
C LEU A 287 -9.70 -12.53 28.96
N LEU A 288 -10.98 -12.77 29.24
CA LEU A 288 -11.55 -14.09 29.52
C LEU A 288 -11.41 -15.09 28.36
N LEU A 289 -11.25 -14.62 27.13
CA LEU A 289 -11.05 -15.45 25.94
C LEU A 289 -9.57 -15.59 25.56
N MET A 290 -8.63 -15.20 26.42
CA MET A 290 -7.18 -15.14 26.11
C MET A 290 -6.88 -14.47 24.76
N TYR A 291 -7.67 -13.45 24.43
CA TYR A 291 -7.69 -12.82 23.12
C TYR A 291 -6.31 -12.32 22.63
N PRO A 292 -5.45 -11.69 23.47
CA PRO A 292 -4.11 -11.30 23.06
C PRO A 292 -3.23 -12.50 22.60
N LEU A 293 -3.38 -13.65 23.26
CA LEU A 293 -2.65 -14.85 22.85
C LEU A 293 -3.19 -15.43 21.55
N GLN A 294 -4.52 -15.45 21.37
CA GLN A 294 -5.16 -15.95 20.15
C GLN A 294 -4.77 -15.10 18.94
N THR A 295 -4.75 -13.78 19.08
CA THR A 295 -4.33 -12.85 18.00
C THR A 295 -2.85 -12.97 17.70
N ALA A 296 -1.97 -13.08 18.71
CA ALA A 296 -0.55 -13.31 18.51
C ALA A 296 -0.28 -14.65 17.78
N LEU A 297 -0.97 -15.72 18.16
CA LEU A 297 -0.88 -17.02 17.48
C LEU A 297 -1.42 -16.98 16.04
N ALA A 298 -2.45 -16.18 15.77
CA ALA A 298 -2.98 -15.98 14.42
C ALA A 298 -1.98 -15.21 13.53
N ALA A 299 -1.36 -14.15 14.06
CA ALA A 299 -0.33 -13.37 13.39
C ALA A 299 0.91 -14.24 13.07
N GLU A 300 1.37 -15.03 14.01
CA GLU A 300 2.50 -15.95 13.80
C GLU A 300 2.21 -17.04 12.75
N ARG A 301 0.98 -17.56 12.71
CA ARG A 301 0.57 -18.52 11.66
C ARG A 301 0.55 -17.86 10.29
N TRP A 302 0.00 -16.65 10.21
CA TRP A 302 -0.02 -15.89 8.98
C TRP A 302 1.41 -15.62 8.48
N ARG A 303 2.30 -15.20 9.38
CA ARG A 303 3.70 -14.96 9.07
C ARG A 303 4.41 -16.20 8.58
N GLY A 304 4.21 -17.34 9.24
CA GLY A 304 4.78 -18.63 8.80
C GLY A 304 4.31 -19.07 7.41
N ALA A 305 3.09 -18.71 7.03
CA ALA A 305 2.53 -19.05 5.73
C ALA A 305 2.92 -18.07 4.60
N HIS A 306 3.07 -16.78 4.90
CA HIS A 306 3.18 -15.73 3.88
C HIS A 306 4.41 -14.83 4.05
N GLY A 307 5.19 -14.95 5.12
CA GLY A 307 6.31 -14.07 5.41
C GLY A 307 7.38 -14.04 4.32
N THR A 308 7.63 -15.17 3.66
CA THR A 308 8.63 -15.28 2.59
C THR A 308 8.20 -14.60 1.28
N VAL A 309 6.90 -14.47 1.04
CA VAL A 309 6.37 -13.98 -0.23
C VAL A 309 5.88 -12.53 -0.19
N ILE A 310 5.69 -11.97 1.00
CA ILE A 310 5.16 -10.62 1.16
C ILE A 310 6.04 -9.57 0.47
N HIS A 311 7.36 -9.74 0.49
CA HIS A 311 8.30 -8.85 -0.18
C HIS A 311 8.04 -8.81 -1.69
N SER A 312 7.85 -9.97 -2.32
CA SER A 312 7.51 -10.06 -3.74
C SER A 312 6.19 -9.38 -4.08
N TRP A 313 5.16 -9.47 -3.20
CA TRP A 313 3.90 -8.77 -3.42
C TRP A 313 4.05 -7.24 -3.40
N LEU A 314 4.90 -6.74 -2.48
CA LEU A 314 5.18 -5.32 -2.38
C LEU A 314 6.02 -4.82 -3.56
N GLU A 315 6.98 -5.62 -4.03
CA GLU A 315 7.71 -5.31 -5.26
C GLU A 315 6.79 -5.23 -6.47
N VAL A 316 5.88 -6.20 -6.64
CA VAL A 316 4.90 -6.18 -7.72
C VAL A 316 4.02 -4.93 -7.65
N LEU A 317 3.52 -4.57 -6.45
CA LEU A 317 2.75 -3.33 -6.27
C LEU A 317 3.57 -2.11 -6.71
N GLY A 318 4.82 -2.03 -6.26
CA GLY A 318 5.70 -0.91 -6.62
C GLY A 318 6.00 -0.86 -8.12
N GLU A 319 6.19 -2.01 -8.79
CA GLU A 319 6.35 -2.07 -10.25
C GLU A 319 5.09 -1.58 -10.98
N PHE A 320 3.89 -1.97 -10.52
CA PHE A 320 2.64 -1.44 -11.09
C PHE A 320 2.51 0.07 -10.90
N GLU A 321 2.84 0.61 -9.73
CA GLU A 321 2.78 2.06 -9.50
C GLU A 321 3.80 2.84 -10.34
N ALA A 322 5.01 2.32 -10.53
CA ALA A 322 6.01 2.90 -11.40
C ALA A 322 5.57 2.87 -12.87
N LEU A 323 5.03 1.75 -13.34
CA LEU A 323 4.47 1.64 -14.70
C LEU A 323 3.27 2.56 -14.91
N VAL A 324 2.38 2.69 -13.92
CA VAL A 324 1.24 3.62 -13.95
C VAL A 324 1.72 5.07 -14.00
N SER A 325 2.78 5.43 -13.27
CA SER A 325 3.39 6.76 -13.32
C SER A 325 3.86 7.10 -14.74
N LEU A 326 4.60 6.19 -15.36
CA LEU A 326 5.07 6.35 -16.74
C LEU A 326 3.92 6.31 -17.75
N ALA A 327 2.90 5.48 -17.54
CA ALA A 327 1.72 5.42 -18.39
C ALA A 327 0.88 6.70 -18.33
N GLN A 328 0.88 7.36 -17.17
CA GLN A 328 0.23 8.64 -17.00
C GLN A 328 0.94 9.73 -17.80
N TYR A 329 2.27 9.83 -17.70
CA TYR A 329 3.06 10.73 -18.53
C TYR A 329 2.85 10.46 -20.02
N ALA A 330 2.94 9.21 -20.47
CA ALA A 330 2.74 8.82 -21.86
C ALA A 330 1.33 9.15 -22.39
N TYR A 331 0.33 9.25 -21.51
CA TYR A 331 -1.01 9.72 -21.88
C TYR A 331 -1.08 11.24 -21.98
N GLU A 332 -0.50 11.95 -21.04
CA GLU A 332 -0.49 13.41 -20.95
C GLU A 332 0.36 14.03 -22.06
N GLN A 333 1.48 13.39 -22.44
CA GLN A 333 2.39 13.76 -23.52
C GLN A 333 2.27 12.75 -24.66
N PHE A 334 1.11 12.70 -25.30
CA PHE A 334 0.77 11.67 -26.30
C PHE A 334 1.59 11.77 -27.58
N GLU A 335 2.20 12.91 -27.86
CA GLU A 335 3.05 13.13 -29.04
C GLU A 335 4.48 12.61 -28.85
N ASP A 336 4.92 12.40 -27.59
CA ASP A 336 6.25 11.87 -27.30
C ASP A 336 6.32 10.38 -27.65
N PRO A 337 7.16 9.94 -28.62
CA PRO A 337 7.26 8.55 -29.03
C PRO A 337 8.13 7.74 -28.05
N PHE A 338 7.87 6.45 -27.99
CA PHE A 338 8.83 5.54 -27.35
C PHE A 338 10.09 5.42 -28.21
N PRO A 339 11.31 5.39 -27.59
CA PRO A 339 12.55 5.20 -28.31
C PRO A 339 12.59 3.82 -28.97
N GLN A 340 13.17 3.75 -30.18
CA GLN A 340 13.39 2.51 -30.92
C GLN A 340 14.85 2.07 -30.74
N PHE A 341 15.05 0.83 -30.37
CA PHE A 341 16.39 0.23 -30.23
C PHE A 341 16.80 -0.41 -31.56
N LEU A 342 17.90 0.06 -32.10
CA LEU A 342 18.49 -0.44 -33.33
C LEU A 342 19.62 -1.43 -33.02
N GLU A 343 19.72 -2.49 -33.81
CA GLU A 343 20.90 -3.36 -33.81
C GLU A 343 22.01 -2.70 -34.65
N GLY A 344 23.23 -2.71 -34.12
CA GLY A 344 24.38 -2.16 -34.84
C GLY A 344 25.33 -1.35 -33.97
N PRO A 345 26.19 -0.52 -34.58
CA PRO A 345 27.11 0.36 -33.84
C PRO A 345 26.32 1.38 -33.00
N PRO A 346 26.90 1.88 -31.90
CA PRO A 346 26.26 2.89 -31.05
C PRO A 346 25.80 4.10 -31.86
N ALA A 347 24.51 4.42 -31.76
CA ALA A 347 23.91 5.56 -32.43
C ALA A 347 22.81 6.17 -31.54
N PHE A 348 22.67 7.51 -31.59
CA PHE A 348 21.56 8.24 -31.01
C PHE A 348 21.04 9.22 -32.04
N LYS A 349 19.81 8.99 -32.52
CA LYS A 349 19.13 9.84 -33.48
C LYS A 349 17.79 10.28 -32.96
N ALA A 350 17.55 11.56 -32.96
CA ALA A 350 16.29 12.16 -32.55
C ALA A 350 15.91 13.29 -33.52
N LEU A 351 14.63 13.35 -33.85
CA LEU A 351 14.02 14.45 -34.59
C LEU A 351 13.20 15.30 -33.63
N SER A 352 13.37 16.60 -33.69
CA SER A 352 12.66 17.55 -32.82
C SER A 352 12.79 17.19 -31.32
N LEU A 353 14.01 16.84 -30.88
CA LEU A 353 14.27 16.52 -29.48
C LEU A 353 14.09 17.78 -28.62
N GLY A 354 13.17 17.70 -27.67
CA GLY A 354 12.89 18.77 -26.71
C GLY A 354 13.10 18.32 -25.27
N HIS A 355 13.50 19.23 -24.40
CA HIS A 355 13.68 18.95 -22.99
C HIS A 355 12.32 18.84 -22.28
N PRO A 356 11.97 17.74 -21.57
CA PRO A 356 10.64 17.51 -20.99
C PRO A 356 10.31 18.47 -19.85
N LEU A 357 11.31 19.04 -19.17
CA LEU A 357 11.12 19.97 -18.04
C LEU A 357 10.93 21.43 -18.51
N ILE A 358 11.10 21.72 -19.81
CA ILE A 358 10.85 23.06 -20.35
C ILE A 358 9.41 23.11 -20.87
N PRO A 359 8.62 24.13 -20.45
CA PRO A 359 7.26 24.32 -20.93
C PRO A 359 7.18 24.30 -22.47
N ALA A 360 6.19 23.62 -23.01
CA ALA A 360 6.05 23.43 -24.47
C ALA A 360 6.00 24.75 -25.26
N ALA A 361 5.43 25.81 -24.65
CA ALA A 361 5.31 27.13 -25.26
C ALA A 361 6.65 27.85 -25.52
N VAL A 362 7.70 27.51 -24.78
CA VAL A 362 9.02 28.18 -24.88
C VAL A 362 10.14 27.18 -25.23
N ARG A 363 9.84 25.89 -25.29
CA ARG A 363 10.79 24.84 -25.62
C ARG A 363 11.21 24.92 -27.09
N VAL A 364 12.51 24.97 -27.33
CA VAL A 364 13.08 24.87 -28.68
C VAL A 364 13.56 23.43 -28.90
N CYS A 365 13.00 22.78 -29.89
CA CYS A 365 13.38 21.41 -30.26
C CYS A 365 14.49 21.41 -31.30
N ASN A 366 15.41 20.45 -31.24
CA ASN A 366 16.54 20.31 -32.14
C ASN A 366 16.64 18.87 -32.65
N ASP A 367 17.17 18.70 -33.86
CA ASP A 367 17.53 17.40 -34.39
C ASP A 367 18.92 17.02 -33.90
N VAL A 368 19.08 15.77 -33.48
CA VAL A 368 20.35 15.23 -32.99
C VAL A 368 20.68 13.94 -33.74
N ASP A 369 21.86 13.86 -34.33
CA ASP A 369 22.39 12.63 -34.96
C ASP A 369 23.84 12.39 -34.46
N ILE A 370 23.97 11.46 -33.50
CA ILE A 370 25.26 10.94 -33.05
C ILE A 370 25.35 9.50 -33.55
N SER A 371 26.20 9.25 -34.54
CA SER A 371 26.31 7.97 -35.24
C SER A 371 27.75 7.69 -35.67
N ALA A 372 27.98 6.69 -36.49
CA ALA A 372 29.32 6.36 -36.98
C ALA A 372 30.02 7.52 -37.70
N ALA A 373 29.25 8.42 -38.32
CA ALA A 373 29.78 9.63 -39.00
C ALA A 373 30.08 10.76 -38.05
N THR A 374 29.28 10.93 -36.99
CA THR A 374 29.44 12.01 -35.99
C THR A 374 29.55 11.39 -34.61
N ARG A 375 30.77 11.04 -34.19
CA ARG A 375 30.99 10.35 -32.90
C ARG A 375 30.95 11.26 -31.68
N VAL A 376 31.16 12.54 -31.89
CA VAL A 376 31.22 13.57 -30.83
C VAL A 376 30.52 14.82 -31.31
N LEU A 377 29.58 15.29 -30.50
CA LEU A 377 28.94 16.59 -30.68
C LEU A 377 29.44 17.52 -29.59
N LEU A 378 30.16 18.58 -29.96
CA LEU A 378 30.64 19.59 -29.01
C LEU A 378 29.68 20.78 -29.05
N VAL A 379 28.99 21.01 -27.94
CA VAL A 379 28.11 22.18 -27.74
C VAL A 379 28.90 23.26 -27.00
N SER A 380 29.10 24.41 -27.64
CA SER A 380 29.76 25.54 -27.01
C SER A 380 28.90 26.79 -27.10
N GLY A 381 28.99 27.67 -26.13
CA GLY A 381 28.23 28.91 -26.06
C GLY A 381 28.52 29.71 -24.79
N SER A 382 28.08 30.97 -24.76
CA SER A 382 28.14 31.78 -23.54
C SER A 382 27.24 31.22 -22.46
N ASN A 383 27.47 31.54 -21.18
CA ASN A 383 26.70 31.03 -20.04
C ASN A 383 25.19 31.35 -20.10
N MET A 384 24.75 32.27 -20.95
CA MET A 384 23.34 32.68 -21.08
C MET A 384 22.69 32.21 -22.40
N SER A 385 23.36 31.37 -23.20
CA SER A 385 22.90 30.95 -24.53
C SER A 385 22.10 29.64 -24.54
N GLY A 386 21.66 29.13 -23.39
CA GLY A 386 20.91 27.87 -23.31
C GLY A 386 21.80 26.64 -23.52
N LYS A 387 23.10 26.73 -23.32
CA LYS A 387 24.06 25.62 -23.49
C LYS A 387 23.76 24.42 -22.61
N SER A 388 23.23 24.63 -21.40
CA SER A 388 22.93 23.59 -20.40
C SER A 388 21.52 23.02 -20.58
N THR A 389 20.78 23.57 -21.47
CA THR A 389 19.43 23.14 -21.85
C THR A 389 19.54 22.37 -23.18
#